data_1e0cba58f8d4df8f38767bff17eb9b58
#
_entry.id   1e0cba58f8d4df8f38767bff17eb9b58
#
_cell.length_a   1.000
_cell.length_b   1.000
_cell.length_c   1.000
_cell.angle_alpha   90.00
_cell.angle_beta   90.00
_cell.angle_gamma   90.00
#
_symmetry.space_group_name_H-M   'P 1'
#
loop_
_entity.id
_entity.type
_entity.pdbx_description
1 polymer ?
#
loop_
_entity_poly.entity_id
_entity_poly.type
_entity_poly.pdbx_seq_one_letter_code
_entity_poly.pdbx_strand_id
1 'polypeptide(L)'
;MPATARAAVFFGPGKPFEIRDVPIPEVDPNGVLIRVTAANICGSDLHFWRGDAPLRLPEDGWIFGHEMTGRVAKLGSRIKTDSLGRPLKEGDRVAYTYFYPCGRCYACLNKEPAACPHKLERPLGPSTPPHLHGAFADHYYLRPGGALFAVPAELPDEVVAPVNCALAQVMYGLHVAGVRFGDRVVIQGAGGLGLQATAVAKDMAAAPVIVVDQIPGRLELAKAFGADHTLNLKDVPDRRERVKLVREWTGGVGADVACDFVGFPAVITEGIEMLRSGGTYLEIGTISRGAKIELEPSLLVWGSKKIVGVIQYDPWIIPRALDFLVRTKARWPWDRIISHKYPLEKINEAFAASEWHKKETTSITRAALIP
;
A
#
# COMPACT_ATOMS: atom_id res chain seq x y z
N MET A 1 12.73 3.50 35.85
CA MET A 1 12.09 2.52 34.94
C MET A 1 12.56 2.84 33.52
N PRO A 2 12.78 1.87 32.65
CA PRO A 2 13.08 2.19 31.24
C PRO A 2 11.93 3.01 30.66
N ALA A 3 12.25 3.88 29.70
CA ALA A 3 11.22 4.65 28.98
C ALA A 3 10.33 3.69 28.19
N THR A 4 9.03 3.96 28.16
CA THR A 4 8.04 3.14 27.44
C THR A 4 7.34 3.97 26.34
N ALA A 5 6.77 3.28 25.36
CA ALA A 5 5.93 3.81 24.32
C ALA A 5 4.61 3.04 24.31
N ARG A 6 3.49 3.71 24.03
CA ARG A 6 2.20 3.04 23.84
C ARG A 6 2.17 2.33 22.50
N ALA A 7 1.58 1.15 22.48
CA ALA A 7 1.38 0.38 21.28
C ALA A 7 0.04 -0.36 21.30
N ALA A 8 -0.60 -0.48 20.15
CA ALA A 8 -1.79 -1.30 19.99
C ALA A 8 -1.40 -2.74 19.66
N VAL A 9 -1.62 -3.64 20.61
CA VAL A 9 -1.25 -5.05 20.53
C VAL A 9 -2.45 -5.87 20.09
N PHE A 10 -2.28 -6.68 19.06
CA PHE A 10 -3.29 -7.58 18.48
C PHE A 10 -3.06 -9.03 18.91
N PHE A 11 -4.08 -9.69 19.45
CA PHE A 11 -4.02 -11.05 19.95
C PHE A 11 -4.73 -12.09 19.06
N GLY A 12 -5.20 -11.68 17.91
CA GLY A 12 -5.81 -12.56 16.92
C GLY A 12 -7.23 -12.16 16.50
N PRO A 13 -7.73 -12.76 15.44
CA PRO A 13 -9.06 -12.47 14.89
C PRO A 13 -10.17 -12.59 15.95
N GLY A 14 -11.10 -11.63 15.92
CA GLY A 14 -12.21 -11.57 16.87
C GLY A 14 -11.87 -11.01 18.26
N LYS A 15 -10.58 -10.69 18.51
CA LYS A 15 -10.16 -10.01 19.75
C LYS A 15 -9.91 -8.52 19.48
N PRO A 16 -10.23 -7.63 20.44
CA PRO A 16 -9.90 -6.22 20.32
C PRO A 16 -8.37 -6.02 20.42
N PHE A 17 -7.90 -4.93 19.85
CA PHE A 17 -6.57 -4.42 20.18
C PHE A 17 -6.54 -3.93 21.62
N GLU A 18 -5.42 -4.16 22.28
CA GLU A 18 -5.15 -3.63 23.63
C GLU A 18 -4.02 -2.59 23.54
N ILE A 19 -4.22 -1.43 24.15
CA ILE A 19 -3.15 -0.44 24.29
C ILE A 19 -2.26 -0.87 25.46
N ARG A 20 -0.97 -1.06 25.19
CA ARG A 20 0.04 -1.49 26.16
C ARG A 20 1.26 -0.60 26.12
N ASP A 21 1.90 -0.45 27.26
CA ASP A 21 3.23 0.15 27.37
C ASP A 21 4.29 -0.87 27.00
N VAL A 22 5.12 -0.52 26.04
CA VAL A 22 6.18 -1.37 25.47
C VAL A 22 7.52 -0.67 25.68
N PRO A 23 8.59 -1.39 26.06
CA PRO A 23 9.89 -0.78 26.28
C PRO A 23 10.43 -0.09 25.02
N ILE A 24 10.98 1.12 25.18
CA ILE A 24 11.76 1.77 24.13
C ILE A 24 13.15 1.12 24.11
N PRO A 25 13.60 0.55 22.98
CA PRO A 25 14.89 -0.13 22.90
C PRO A 25 16.07 0.84 22.92
N GLU A 26 17.24 0.35 23.30
CA GLU A 26 18.48 1.02 22.96
C GLU A 26 18.66 1.03 21.45
N VAL A 27 19.15 2.15 20.91
CA VAL A 27 19.30 2.31 19.46
C VAL A 27 20.65 1.77 19.02
N ASP A 28 20.62 0.72 18.17
CA ASP A 28 21.82 0.18 17.50
C ASP A 28 22.58 1.29 16.76
N PRO A 29 23.91 1.24 16.67
CA PRO A 29 24.68 2.23 15.92
C PRO A 29 24.20 2.50 14.48
N ASN A 30 23.57 1.52 13.82
CA ASN A 30 23.00 1.63 12.48
C ASN A 30 21.45 1.61 12.45
N GLY A 31 20.78 1.67 13.61
CA GLY A 31 19.32 1.72 13.74
C GLY A 31 18.80 3.15 13.93
N VAL A 32 17.50 3.33 13.83
CA VAL A 32 16.82 4.62 14.06
C VAL A 32 15.55 4.40 14.85
N LEU A 33 15.36 5.13 15.94
CA LEU A 33 14.08 5.22 16.63
C LEU A 33 13.29 6.37 16.01
N ILE A 34 12.07 6.11 15.60
CA ILE A 34 11.19 7.06 14.94
C ILE A 34 9.94 7.25 15.80
N ARG A 35 9.60 8.48 16.14
CA ARG A 35 8.30 8.83 16.70
C ARG A 35 7.29 8.89 15.57
N VAL A 36 6.31 7.99 15.57
CA VAL A 36 5.26 7.94 14.55
C VAL A 36 4.36 9.19 14.68
N THR A 37 4.07 9.84 13.57
CA THR A 37 3.19 11.01 13.53
C THR A 37 1.89 10.75 12.78
N ALA A 38 1.89 9.75 11.88
CA ALA A 38 0.70 9.23 11.23
C ALA A 38 0.93 7.79 10.80
N ALA A 39 -0.06 6.92 11.02
CA ALA A 39 -0.08 5.55 10.55
C ALA A 39 -1.45 5.24 9.93
N ASN A 40 -1.47 4.71 8.70
CA ASN A 40 -2.73 4.43 8.00
C ASN A 40 -3.10 2.95 8.11
N ILE A 41 -4.40 2.68 8.15
CA ILE A 41 -4.92 1.30 8.06
C ILE A 41 -4.91 0.89 6.59
N CYS A 42 -4.07 -0.08 6.26
CA CYS A 42 -4.00 -0.70 4.93
C CYS A 42 -5.08 -1.78 4.76
N GLY A 43 -5.42 -2.12 3.52
CA GLY A 43 -6.29 -3.26 3.23
C GLY A 43 -5.74 -4.58 3.78
N SER A 44 -4.42 -4.78 3.74
CA SER A 44 -3.76 -5.96 4.31
C SER A 44 -3.91 -6.06 5.84
N ASP A 45 -3.93 -4.93 6.55
CA ASP A 45 -4.17 -4.92 8.00
C ASP A 45 -5.58 -5.45 8.33
N LEU A 46 -6.57 -5.12 7.49
CA LEU A 46 -7.93 -5.65 7.62
C LEU A 46 -8.00 -7.16 7.35
N HIS A 47 -7.20 -7.68 6.41
CA HIS A 47 -7.09 -9.12 6.17
C HIS A 47 -6.51 -9.86 7.38
N PHE A 48 -5.46 -9.33 8.03
CA PHE A 48 -4.92 -9.90 9.28
C PHE A 48 -5.93 -9.82 10.41
N TRP A 49 -6.59 -8.69 10.57
CA TRP A 49 -7.60 -8.47 11.62
C TRP A 49 -8.79 -9.43 11.51
N ARG A 50 -9.26 -9.72 10.27
CA ARG A 50 -10.32 -10.69 10.01
C ARG A 50 -9.87 -12.15 10.12
N GLY A 51 -8.58 -12.41 9.92
CA GLY A 51 -8.03 -13.76 9.83
C GLY A 51 -8.04 -14.38 8.43
N ASP A 52 -8.31 -13.59 7.37
CA ASP A 52 -8.27 -14.06 5.96
C ASP A 52 -6.84 -14.36 5.51
N ALA A 53 -5.86 -13.76 6.16
CA ALA A 53 -4.45 -14.04 5.97
C ALA A 53 -3.90 -14.71 7.25
N PRO A 54 -3.90 -16.05 7.34
CA PRO A 54 -3.49 -16.75 8.55
C PRO A 54 -2.01 -16.52 8.82
N LEU A 55 -1.71 -15.95 9.99
CA LEU A 55 -0.38 -15.78 10.53
C LEU A 55 -0.27 -16.51 11.85
N ARG A 56 0.89 -17.10 12.11
CA ARG A 56 1.21 -17.59 13.45
C ARG A 56 1.62 -16.38 14.30
N LEU A 57 0.73 -15.96 15.18
CA LEU A 57 0.97 -14.85 16.10
C LEU A 57 1.83 -15.30 17.29
N PRO A 58 2.68 -14.41 17.83
CA PRO A 58 3.33 -14.59 19.12
C PRO A 58 2.30 -14.69 20.26
N GLU A 59 2.67 -15.38 21.36
CA GLU A 59 1.78 -15.53 22.54
C GLU A 59 1.48 -14.19 23.22
N ASP A 60 2.43 -13.27 23.20
CA ASP A 60 2.33 -11.91 23.76
C ASP A 60 1.71 -10.89 22.79
N GLY A 61 1.16 -11.37 21.65
CA GLY A 61 0.50 -10.57 20.64
C GLY A 61 1.46 -9.98 19.60
N TRP A 62 0.94 -9.11 18.73
CA TRP A 62 1.68 -8.49 17.64
C TRP A 62 1.28 -7.02 17.48
N ILE A 63 2.26 -6.14 17.36
CA ILE A 63 2.07 -4.77 16.94
C ILE A 63 2.22 -4.75 15.43
N PHE A 64 1.11 -4.54 14.70
CA PHE A 64 1.18 -4.47 13.25
C PHE A 64 0.86 -3.07 12.71
N GLY A 65 0.62 -2.94 11.41
CA GLY A 65 0.63 -1.66 10.72
C GLY A 65 1.99 -1.40 10.07
N HIS A 66 1.97 -0.85 8.88
CA HIS A 66 3.18 -0.66 8.06
C HIS A 66 3.13 0.58 7.18
N GLU A 67 1.99 1.25 7.06
CA GLU A 67 1.87 2.54 6.39
C GLU A 67 2.05 3.66 7.38
N MET A 68 3.23 4.29 7.38
CA MET A 68 3.58 5.24 8.43
C MET A 68 4.63 6.26 7.98
N THR A 69 4.59 7.40 8.64
CA THR A 69 5.66 8.41 8.65
C THR A 69 5.89 8.87 10.07
N GLY A 70 6.99 9.57 10.29
CA GLY A 70 7.29 10.06 11.63
C GLY A 70 8.50 10.99 11.65
N ARG A 71 8.93 11.31 12.86
CA ARG A 71 10.12 12.11 13.12
C ARG A 71 11.19 11.27 13.78
N VAL A 72 12.42 11.47 13.38
CA VAL A 72 13.58 10.86 14.04
C VAL A 72 13.58 11.24 15.51
N ALA A 73 13.37 10.28 16.39
CA ALA A 73 13.46 10.48 17.84
C ALA A 73 14.91 10.28 18.31
N LYS A 74 15.62 9.29 17.74
CA LYS A 74 17.04 9.04 18.04
C LYS A 74 17.73 8.38 16.87
N LEU A 75 18.91 8.86 16.52
CA LEU A 75 19.79 8.27 15.52
C LEU A 75 20.82 7.35 16.15
N GLY A 76 21.06 6.21 15.54
CA GLY A 76 22.26 5.42 15.84
C GLY A 76 23.53 6.19 15.54
N SER A 77 24.59 5.94 16.29
CA SER A 77 25.82 6.74 16.27
C SER A 77 26.51 6.82 14.89
N ARG A 78 26.25 5.84 14.01
CA ARG A 78 26.80 5.78 12.65
C ARG A 78 25.87 6.39 11.59
N ILE A 79 24.61 6.71 11.91
CA ILE A 79 23.69 7.34 10.98
C ILE A 79 23.89 8.84 10.97
N LYS A 80 24.28 9.41 9.83
CA LYS A 80 24.51 10.84 9.63
C LYS A 80 23.72 11.40 8.46
N THR A 81 23.25 10.51 7.59
CA THR A 81 22.51 10.87 6.36
C THR A 81 21.32 9.94 6.16
N ASP A 82 20.39 10.38 5.33
CA ASP A 82 19.37 9.49 4.77
C ASP A 82 20.00 8.54 3.72
N SER A 83 19.19 7.65 3.15
CA SER A 83 19.66 6.66 2.15
C SER A 83 20.09 7.26 0.82
N LEU A 84 19.88 8.56 0.59
CA LEU A 84 20.39 9.33 -0.56
C LEU A 84 21.63 10.16 -0.23
N GLY A 85 22.19 10.04 0.99
CA GLY A 85 23.35 10.80 1.42
C GLY A 85 23.04 12.23 1.88
N ARG A 86 21.77 12.62 2.04
CA ARG A 86 21.39 13.94 2.56
C ARG A 86 21.53 13.97 4.07
N PRO A 87 22.07 15.06 4.66
CA PRO A 87 22.20 15.18 6.11
C PRO A 87 20.88 14.90 6.85
N LEU A 88 20.96 14.16 7.94
CA LEU A 88 19.82 13.79 8.77
C LEU A 88 20.13 14.05 10.24
N LYS A 89 19.16 14.61 10.98
CA LYS A 89 19.24 14.88 12.42
C LYS A 89 17.97 14.48 13.15
N GLU A 90 18.06 14.39 14.44
CA GLU A 90 16.88 14.19 15.31
C GLU A 90 15.87 15.34 15.12
N GLY A 91 14.58 14.97 15.09
CA GLY A 91 13.47 15.87 14.75
C GLY A 91 13.11 15.91 13.25
N ASP A 92 13.98 15.49 12.35
CA ASP A 92 13.68 15.46 10.92
C ASP A 92 12.56 14.46 10.60
N ARG A 93 11.70 14.83 9.64
CA ARG A 93 10.61 13.98 9.15
C ARG A 93 11.14 12.97 8.17
N VAL A 94 10.67 11.73 8.27
CA VAL A 94 11.18 10.61 7.47
C VAL A 94 10.09 9.68 6.97
N ALA A 95 10.29 9.18 5.74
CA ALA A 95 9.62 8.02 5.19
C ALA A 95 10.63 6.87 5.08
N TYR A 96 10.22 5.64 5.30
CA TYR A 96 11.15 4.51 5.43
C TYR A 96 10.49 3.19 5.07
N THR A 97 11.31 2.20 4.72
CA THR A 97 10.83 0.85 4.43
C THR A 97 10.43 0.12 5.71
N TYR A 98 9.45 -0.78 5.60
CA TYR A 98 9.01 -1.69 6.68
C TYR A 98 9.41 -3.14 6.41
N PHE A 99 10.20 -3.38 5.38
CA PHE A 99 10.71 -4.68 4.97
C PHE A 99 12.23 -4.60 4.73
N TYR A 100 12.91 -5.73 4.88
CA TYR A 100 14.38 -5.78 4.95
C TYR A 100 14.91 -6.87 4.02
N PRO A 101 15.18 -6.56 2.73
CA PRO A 101 15.81 -7.51 1.83
C PRO A 101 17.16 -7.97 2.38
N CYS A 102 17.43 -9.27 2.34
CA CYS A 102 18.60 -9.84 3.02
C CYS A 102 19.97 -9.53 2.38
N GLY A 103 19.98 -8.94 1.18
CA GLY A 103 21.17 -8.54 0.44
C GLY A 103 22.05 -9.68 -0.12
N ARG A 104 21.74 -10.96 0.18
CA ARG A 104 22.62 -12.11 -0.11
C ARG A 104 21.94 -13.30 -0.80
N CYS A 105 20.63 -13.31 -0.97
CA CYS A 105 19.94 -14.35 -1.74
C CYS A 105 20.02 -14.09 -3.24
N TYR A 106 19.62 -15.08 -4.05
CA TYR A 106 19.66 -14.99 -5.50
C TYR A 106 18.98 -13.73 -6.04
N ALA A 107 17.76 -13.43 -5.56
CA ALA A 107 17.03 -12.23 -5.98
C ALA A 107 17.78 -10.93 -5.65
N CYS A 108 18.31 -10.81 -4.41
CA CYS A 108 19.07 -9.63 -4.02
C CYS A 108 20.36 -9.44 -4.85
N LEU A 109 21.08 -10.54 -5.14
CA LEU A 109 22.28 -10.50 -5.96
C LEU A 109 21.97 -10.15 -7.42
N ASN A 110 20.80 -10.51 -7.92
CA ASN A 110 20.28 -10.09 -9.23
C ASN A 110 19.65 -8.68 -9.23
N LYS A 111 19.79 -7.91 -8.15
CA LYS A 111 19.23 -6.55 -8.01
C LYS A 111 17.70 -6.52 -8.04
N GLU A 112 17.07 -7.55 -7.54
CA GLU A 112 15.62 -7.69 -7.39
C GLU A 112 15.23 -7.78 -5.90
N PRO A 113 15.52 -6.75 -5.06
CA PRO A 113 15.25 -6.82 -3.61
C PRO A 113 13.76 -6.98 -3.30
N ALA A 114 12.86 -6.48 -4.15
CA ALA A 114 11.42 -6.71 -4.03
C ALA A 114 11.02 -8.19 -4.12
N ALA A 115 11.81 -9.02 -4.81
CA ALA A 115 11.60 -10.47 -4.91
C ALA A 115 12.31 -11.28 -3.81
N CYS A 116 12.99 -10.64 -2.85
CA CYS A 116 13.69 -11.32 -1.77
C CYS A 116 12.73 -12.18 -0.91
N PRO A 117 12.93 -13.50 -0.80
CA PRO A 117 12.05 -14.36 0.01
C PRO A 117 12.20 -14.14 1.52
N HIS A 118 13.24 -13.43 1.94
CA HIS A 118 13.55 -13.13 3.36
C HIS A 118 13.21 -11.69 3.76
N LYS A 119 12.57 -10.91 2.89
CA LYS A 119 12.34 -9.48 3.11
C LYS A 119 11.32 -9.16 4.21
N LEU A 120 10.36 -10.07 4.44
CA LEU A 120 9.38 -9.97 5.52
C LEU A 120 9.77 -10.93 6.64
N GLU A 121 9.80 -10.41 7.84
CA GLU A 121 10.02 -11.22 9.02
C GLU A 121 8.72 -11.83 9.52
N ARG A 122 8.86 -12.88 10.32
CA ARG A 122 7.73 -13.41 11.09
C ARG A 122 7.27 -12.35 12.09
N PRO A 123 5.97 -12.31 12.42
CA PRO A 123 5.50 -11.46 13.51
C PRO A 123 6.30 -11.72 14.78
N LEU A 124 6.78 -10.65 15.41
CA LEU A 124 7.47 -10.67 16.69
C LEU A 124 6.59 -10.01 17.74
N GLY A 125 6.58 -10.56 18.93
CA GLY A 125 5.81 -10.00 20.03
C GLY A 125 6.47 -8.78 20.66
N PRO A 126 5.69 -7.95 21.38
CA PRO A 126 6.18 -6.73 22.02
C PRO A 126 7.24 -7.01 23.12
N SER A 127 7.34 -8.22 23.66
CA SER A 127 8.42 -8.61 24.58
C SER A 127 9.74 -8.90 23.87
N THR A 128 9.73 -9.14 22.56
CA THR A 128 10.93 -9.45 21.78
C THR A 128 11.63 -8.18 21.31
N PRO A 129 12.92 -7.93 21.65
CA PRO A 129 13.65 -6.78 21.13
C PRO A 129 13.69 -6.75 19.58
N PRO A 130 13.60 -5.56 18.96
CA PRO A 130 13.55 -4.23 19.55
C PRO A 130 12.14 -3.72 19.93
N HIS A 131 11.20 -4.60 20.24
CA HIS A 131 9.87 -4.34 20.80
C HIS A 131 8.88 -3.61 19.88
N LEU A 132 9.30 -2.56 19.21
CA LEU A 132 8.48 -1.63 18.41
C LEU A 132 8.55 -2.00 16.91
N HIS A 133 7.83 -3.08 16.55
CA HIS A 133 7.91 -3.73 15.23
C HIS A 133 6.85 -3.27 14.22
N GLY A 134 5.85 -2.50 14.65
CA GLY A 134 4.72 -2.07 13.82
C GLY A 134 4.36 -0.60 13.99
N ALA A 135 3.57 -0.09 13.06
CA ALA A 135 3.22 1.32 12.94
C ALA A 135 2.17 1.79 13.95
N PHE A 136 1.37 0.87 14.50
CA PHE A 136 0.31 1.24 15.44
C PHE A 136 0.85 1.39 16.86
N ALA A 137 1.79 2.32 17.00
CA ALA A 137 2.47 2.64 18.26
C ALA A 137 2.99 4.10 18.22
N ASP A 138 3.30 4.67 19.40
CA ASP A 138 3.94 5.99 19.50
C ASP A 138 5.30 6.04 18.77
N HIS A 139 6.01 4.90 18.72
CA HIS A 139 7.32 4.79 18.09
C HIS A 139 7.44 3.53 17.23
N TYR A 140 8.30 3.63 16.23
CA TYR A 140 8.74 2.52 15.39
C TYR A 140 10.26 2.41 15.43
N TYR A 141 10.78 1.21 15.52
CA TYR A 141 12.22 0.98 15.46
C TYR A 141 12.64 0.51 14.06
N LEU A 142 13.27 1.41 13.31
CA LEU A 142 13.87 1.06 12.04
C LEU A 142 15.21 0.37 12.29
N ARG A 143 15.25 -0.92 11.97
CA ARG A 143 16.44 -1.76 12.17
C ARG A 143 17.53 -1.45 11.14
N PRO A 144 18.79 -1.84 11.44
CA PRO A 144 19.88 -1.79 10.45
C PRO A 144 19.46 -2.42 9.12
N GLY A 145 19.79 -1.75 8.02
CA GLY A 145 19.44 -2.18 6.66
C GLY A 145 18.10 -1.67 6.13
N GLY A 146 17.28 -1.02 6.95
CA GLY A 146 16.10 -0.30 6.46
C GLY A 146 16.47 0.96 5.70
N ALA A 147 15.81 1.21 4.56
CA ALA A 147 16.00 2.45 3.82
C ALA A 147 15.18 3.59 4.44
N LEU A 148 15.76 4.78 4.51
CA LEU A 148 15.24 5.95 5.20
C LEU A 148 15.43 7.19 4.32
N PHE A 149 14.41 8.04 4.20
CA PHE A 149 14.42 9.21 3.33
C PHE A 149 13.81 10.41 4.03
N ALA A 150 14.48 11.56 3.94
CA ALA A 150 13.95 12.82 4.45
C ALA A 150 12.69 13.24 3.68
N VAL A 151 11.66 13.66 4.40
CA VAL A 151 10.37 14.08 3.85
C VAL A 151 10.38 15.58 3.56
N PRO A 152 9.99 16.03 2.35
CA PRO A 152 9.83 17.44 2.04
C PRO A 152 8.87 18.16 3.00
N ALA A 153 9.24 19.38 3.41
CA ALA A 153 8.52 20.11 4.46
C ALA A 153 7.06 20.42 4.12
N GLU A 154 6.76 20.61 2.83
CA GLU A 154 5.45 20.98 2.33
C GLU A 154 4.41 19.85 2.29
N LEU A 155 4.80 18.60 2.55
CA LEU A 155 3.88 17.46 2.54
C LEU A 155 3.31 17.21 3.94
N PRO A 156 1.98 17.10 4.12
CA PRO A 156 1.36 16.68 5.38
C PRO A 156 1.70 15.24 5.74
N ASP A 157 1.82 14.91 7.02
CA ASP A 157 2.17 13.57 7.48
C ASP A 157 1.18 12.50 7.02
N GLU A 158 -0.10 12.82 7.01
CA GLU A 158 -1.16 11.89 6.57
C GLU A 158 -1.06 11.53 5.09
N VAL A 159 -0.61 12.48 4.26
CA VAL A 159 -0.37 12.25 2.81
C VAL A 159 0.91 11.44 2.60
N VAL A 160 1.88 11.59 3.50
CA VAL A 160 3.17 10.84 3.44
C VAL A 160 3.04 9.42 3.98
N ALA A 161 2.21 9.19 5.01
CA ALA A 161 2.11 7.88 5.66
C ALA A 161 1.89 6.70 4.68
N PRO A 162 1.08 6.78 3.61
CA PRO A 162 0.93 5.69 2.64
C PRO A 162 2.07 5.59 1.62
N VAL A 163 3.06 6.49 1.66
CA VAL A 163 4.16 6.49 0.67
C VAL A 163 4.96 5.20 0.71
N ASN A 164 5.26 4.71 1.90
CA ASN A 164 6.09 3.53 2.12
C ASN A 164 5.36 2.19 1.88
N CYS A 165 4.10 2.22 1.49
CA CYS A 165 3.32 1.04 1.11
C CYS A 165 2.53 1.32 -0.16
N ALA A 166 1.34 1.92 -0.04
CA ALA A 166 0.37 2.02 -1.12
C ALA A 166 0.93 2.78 -2.34
N LEU A 167 1.48 3.98 -2.16
CA LEU A 167 1.95 4.79 -3.29
C LEU A 167 3.18 4.18 -3.95
N ALA A 168 4.17 3.76 -3.14
CA ALA A 168 5.38 3.14 -3.67
C ALA A 168 5.07 1.83 -4.41
N GLN A 169 4.17 1.00 -3.87
CA GLN A 169 3.79 -0.26 -4.50
C GLN A 169 3.03 -0.05 -5.81
N VAL A 170 2.13 0.93 -5.86
CA VAL A 170 1.41 1.31 -7.08
C VAL A 170 2.39 1.82 -8.15
N MET A 171 3.27 2.74 -7.80
CA MET A 171 4.26 3.29 -8.75
C MET A 171 5.19 2.19 -9.28
N TYR A 172 5.66 1.34 -8.39
CA TYR A 172 6.51 0.20 -8.76
C TYR A 172 5.75 -0.81 -9.62
N GLY A 173 4.51 -1.14 -9.25
CA GLY A 173 3.67 -2.08 -10.00
C GLY A 173 3.39 -1.60 -11.42
N LEU A 174 2.99 -0.34 -11.61
CA LEU A 174 2.75 0.23 -12.94
C LEU A 174 4.05 0.29 -13.78
N HIS A 175 5.20 0.57 -13.14
CA HIS A 175 6.51 0.49 -13.79
C HIS A 175 6.82 -0.95 -14.25
N VAL A 176 6.65 -1.97 -13.39
CA VAL A 176 6.91 -3.38 -13.72
C VAL A 176 5.90 -3.90 -14.76
N ALA A 177 4.63 -3.46 -14.72
CA ALA A 177 3.63 -3.77 -15.73
C ALA A 177 3.94 -3.13 -17.10
N GLY A 178 4.90 -2.18 -17.14
CA GLY A 178 5.38 -1.55 -18.36
C GLY A 178 4.44 -0.48 -18.90
N VAL A 179 3.72 0.25 -18.05
CA VAL A 179 2.86 1.37 -18.47
C VAL A 179 3.69 2.44 -19.16
N ARG A 180 3.20 2.90 -20.32
CA ARG A 180 3.88 3.88 -21.21
C ARG A 180 2.96 5.03 -21.55
N PHE A 181 3.54 6.06 -22.11
CA PHE A 181 2.80 7.19 -22.69
C PHE A 181 1.72 6.71 -23.67
N GLY A 182 0.49 7.16 -23.46
CA GLY A 182 -0.67 6.85 -24.30
C GLY A 182 -1.30 5.48 -24.07
N ASP A 183 -0.78 4.67 -23.12
CA ASP A 183 -1.39 3.38 -22.79
C ASP A 183 -2.78 3.56 -22.15
N ARG A 184 -3.68 2.66 -22.48
CA ARG A 184 -5.02 2.54 -21.91
C ARG A 184 -4.94 1.72 -20.65
N VAL A 185 -5.33 2.31 -19.53
CA VAL A 185 -5.21 1.63 -18.22
C VAL A 185 -6.56 1.43 -17.59
N VAL A 186 -6.87 0.21 -17.17
CA VAL A 186 -8.03 -0.14 -16.35
C VAL A 186 -7.59 -0.38 -14.91
N ILE A 187 -8.26 0.26 -13.99
CA ILE A 187 -8.02 0.15 -12.54
C ILE A 187 -9.26 -0.45 -11.89
N GLN A 188 -9.16 -1.68 -11.41
CA GLN A 188 -10.22 -2.34 -10.66
C GLN A 188 -10.05 -2.02 -9.17
N GLY A 189 -11.04 -1.32 -8.62
CA GLY A 189 -11.07 -0.81 -7.25
C GLY A 189 -10.63 0.65 -7.13
N ALA A 190 -11.50 1.50 -6.58
CA ALA A 190 -11.26 2.91 -6.30
C ALA A 190 -11.02 3.19 -4.80
N GLY A 191 -10.43 2.21 -4.09
CA GLY A 191 -9.93 2.41 -2.73
C GLY A 191 -8.64 3.23 -2.70
N GLY A 192 -7.98 3.30 -1.55
CA GLY A 192 -6.75 4.09 -1.39
C GLY A 192 -5.64 3.78 -2.41
N LEU A 193 -5.44 2.49 -2.78
CA LEU A 193 -4.47 2.11 -3.82
C LEU A 193 -4.95 2.54 -5.21
N GLY A 194 -6.21 2.28 -5.56
CA GLY A 194 -6.74 2.58 -6.89
C GLY A 194 -6.80 4.07 -7.19
N LEU A 195 -7.08 4.93 -6.20
CA LEU A 195 -7.03 6.39 -6.35
C LEU A 195 -5.59 6.86 -6.62
N GLN A 196 -4.62 6.32 -5.89
CA GLN A 196 -3.20 6.62 -6.11
C GLN A 196 -2.75 6.10 -7.49
N ALA A 197 -3.20 4.89 -7.90
CA ALA A 197 -2.92 4.33 -9.22
C ALA A 197 -3.49 5.21 -10.34
N THR A 198 -4.68 5.77 -10.14
CA THR A 198 -5.30 6.69 -11.11
C THR A 198 -4.41 7.92 -11.33
N ALA A 199 -3.98 8.58 -10.25
CA ALA A 199 -3.09 9.73 -10.34
C ALA A 199 -1.74 9.38 -10.98
N VAL A 200 -1.13 8.25 -10.58
CA VAL A 200 0.16 7.80 -11.13
C VAL A 200 0.03 7.47 -12.61
N ALA A 201 -1.00 6.73 -13.04
CA ALA A 201 -1.23 6.41 -14.44
C ALA A 201 -1.42 7.68 -15.28
N LYS A 202 -2.17 8.65 -14.76
CA LYS A 202 -2.33 9.98 -15.44
C LYS A 202 -1.02 10.75 -15.50
N ASP A 203 -0.16 10.70 -14.50
CA ASP A 203 1.17 11.33 -14.52
C ASP A 203 2.12 10.64 -15.51
N MET A 204 1.95 9.32 -15.69
CA MET A 204 2.63 8.55 -16.75
C MET A 204 2.04 8.79 -18.16
N ALA A 205 1.09 9.72 -18.26
CA ALA A 205 0.39 10.08 -19.50
C ALA A 205 -0.42 8.93 -20.12
N ALA A 206 -0.93 7.99 -19.31
CA ALA A 206 -1.89 7.01 -19.77
C ALA A 206 -3.21 7.67 -20.19
N ALA A 207 -3.82 7.18 -21.28
CA ALA A 207 -5.09 7.69 -21.81
C ALA A 207 -5.79 6.67 -22.73
N PRO A 208 -7.04 6.26 -22.42
CA PRO A 208 -7.79 6.63 -21.22
C PRO A 208 -7.35 5.85 -19.96
N VAL A 209 -7.62 6.43 -18.79
CA VAL A 209 -7.60 5.75 -17.49
C VAL A 209 -9.05 5.50 -17.08
N ILE A 210 -9.40 4.22 -16.94
CA ILE A 210 -10.75 3.73 -16.64
C ILE A 210 -10.74 3.15 -15.23
N VAL A 211 -11.64 3.61 -14.35
CA VAL A 211 -11.72 3.12 -12.97
C VAL A 211 -13.04 2.39 -12.74
N VAL A 212 -12.96 1.19 -12.18
CA VAL A 212 -14.11 0.30 -11.92
C VAL A 212 -14.28 0.13 -10.40
N ASP A 213 -15.46 0.43 -9.87
CA ASP A 213 -15.81 0.20 -8.44
C ASP A 213 -17.32 0.06 -8.30
N GLN A 214 -17.82 -0.33 -7.13
CA GLN A 214 -19.25 -0.39 -6.82
C GLN A 214 -19.73 0.77 -5.93
N ILE A 215 -18.84 1.61 -5.42
CA ILE A 215 -19.15 2.68 -4.47
C ILE A 215 -19.12 4.02 -5.20
N PRO A 216 -20.29 4.69 -5.41
CA PRO A 216 -20.36 5.91 -6.19
C PRO A 216 -19.44 7.03 -5.70
N GLY A 217 -19.34 7.26 -4.38
CA GLY A 217 -18.46 8.28 -3.81
C GLY A 217 -16.98 8.06 -4.10
N ARG A 218 -16.54 6.80 -4.23
CA ARG A 218 -15.17 6.46 -4.64
C ARG A 218 -14.94 6.72 -6.12
N LEU A 219 -15.93 6.45 -6.96
CA LEU A 219 -15.86 6.75 -8.39
C LEU A 219 -15.81 8.26 -8.66
N GLU A 220 -16.58 9.06 -7.92
CA GLU A 220 -16.47 10.53 -7.99
C GLU A 220 -15.09 11.03 -7.55
N LEU A 221 -14.52 10.42 -6.52
CA LEU A 221 -13.17 10.75 -6.11
C LEU A 221 -12.13 10.31 -7.17
N ALA A 222 -12.34 9.16 -7.84
CA ALA A 222 -11.48 8.72 -8.93
C ALA A 222 -11.49 9.72 -10.11
N LYS A 223 -12.64 10.32 -10.44
CA LYS A 223 -12.70 11.43 -11.43
C LYS A 223 -11.84 12.62 -10.99
N ALA A 224 -11.91 12.99 -9.70
CA ALA A 224 -11.08 14.07 -9.16
C ALA A 224 -9.57 13.74 -9.20
N PHE A 225 -9.20 12.45 -9.19
CA PHE A 225 -7.84 11.96 -9.39
C PHE A 225 -7.46 11.77 -10.87
N GLY A 226 -8.34 12.14 -11.80
CA GLY A 226 -8.06 12.18 -13.23
C GLY A 226 -8.52 10.96 -14.03
N ALA A 227 -9.43 10.12 -13.50
CA ALA A 227 -10.05 9.06 -14.30
C ALA A 227 -10.81 9.66 -15.49
N ASP A 228 -10.55 9.16 -16.68
CA ASP A 228 -11.24 9.60 -17.91
C ASP A 228 -12.64 8.97 -17.98
N HIS A 229 -12.77 7.72 -17.50
CA HIS A 229 -14.03 7.01 -17.38
C HIS A 229 -14.14 6.32 -16.03
N THR A 230 -15.37 6.25 -15.52
CA THR A 230 -15.68 5.47 -14.32
C THR A 230 -16.80 4.48 -14.63
N LEU A 231 -16.67 3.24 -14.14
CA LEU A 231 -17.66 2.18 -14.32
C LEU A 231 -18.14 1.70 -12.97
N ASN A 232 -19.44 1.87 -12.72
CA ASN A 232 -20.08 1.37 -11.52
C ASN A 232 -20.62 -0.05 -11.76
N LEU A 233 -20.14 -1.01 -10.98
CA LEU A 233 -20.56 -2.41 -11.08
C LEU A 233 -22.07 -2.60 -10.85
N LYS A 234 -22.73 -1.72 -10.06
CA LYS A 234 -24.16 -1.79 -9.80
C LYS A 234 -25.00 -1.31 -10.98
N ASP A 235 -24.49 -0.35 -11.76
CA ASP A 235 -25.18 0.18 -12.93
C ASP A 235 -25.03 -0.76 -14.14
N VAL A 236 -23.92 -1.51 -14.19
CA VAL A 236 -23.61 -2.48 -15.25
C VAL A 236 -23.29 -3.83 -14.60
N PRO A 237 -24.30 -4.60 -14.15
CA PRO A 237 -24.08 -5.86 -13.43
C PRO A 237 -23.53 -7.00 -14.31
N ASP A 238 -23.80 -6.95 -15.61
CA ASP A 238 -23.31 -7.98 -16.53
C ASP A 238 -21.84 -7.78 -16.89
N ARG A 239 -21.01 -8.81 -16.68
CA ARG A 239 -19.56 -8.80 -16.94
C ARG A 239 -19.25 -8.54 -18.42
N ARG A 240 -20.02 -9.14 -19.34
CA ARG A 240 -19.76 -9.01 -20.79
C ARG A 240 -20.02 -7.58 -21.25
N GLU A 241 -21.06 -6.95 -20.71
CA GLU A 241 -21.36 -5.54 -20.99
C GLU A 241 -20.25 -4.63 -20.44
N ARG A 242 -19.70 -4.91 -19.26
CA ARG A 242 -18.55 -4.14 -18.74
C ARG A 242 -17.31 -4.26 -19.62
N VAL A 243 -16.96 -5.48 -20.04
CA VAL A 243 -15.85 -5.71 -20.96
C VAL A 243 -16.07 -4.99 -22.30
N LYS A 244 -17.31 -5.00 -22.82
CA LYS A 244 -17.71 -4.29 -24.03
C LYS A 244 -17.53 -2.78 -23.88
N LEU A 245 -17.99 -2.17 -22.79
CA LEU A 245 -17.83 -0.74 -22.51
C LEU A 245 -16.34 -0.35 -22.45
N VAL A 246 -15.50 -1.14 -21.74
CA VAL A 246 -14.05 -0.90 -21.72
C VAL A 246 -13.45 -0.94 -23.12
N ARG A 247 -13.88 -1.88 -23.97
CA ARG A 247 -13.44 -1.92 -25.37
C ARG A 247 -13.88 -0.70 -26.16
N GLU A 248 -15.12 -0.25 -25.99
CA GLU A 248 -15.63 0.96 -26.62
C GLU A 248 -14.79 2.19 -26.24
N TRP A 249 -14.54 2.38 -24.94
CA TRP A 249 -13.75 3.50 -24.43
C TRP A 249 -12.27 3.44 -24.83
N THR A 250 -11.79 2.26 -25.22
CA THR A 250 -10.41 2.06 -25.72
C THR A 250 -10.33 1.95 -27.24
N GLY A 251 -11.36 2.42 -27.97
CA GLY A 251 -11.40 2.42 -29.43
C GLY A 251 -11.50 1.02 -30.05
N GLY A 252 -12.17 0.08 -29.39
CA GLY A 252 -12.35 -1.30 -29.82
C GLY A 252 -11.16 -2.25 -29.54
N VAL A 253 -10.04 -1.69 -29.07
CA VAL A 253 -8.77 -2.45 -28.92
C VAL A 253 -8.70 -3.21 -27.59
N GLY A 254 -9.14 -2.63 -26.50
CA GLY A 254 -8.96 -3.09 -25.12
C GLY A 254 -7.81 -2.38 -24.40
N ALA A 255 -7.65 -2.67 -23.11
CA ALA A 255 -6.64 -2.04 -22.26
C ALA A 255 -5.21 -2.57 -22.53
N ASP A 256 -4.23 -1.69 -22.47
CA ASP A 256 -2.80 -2.08 -22.48
C ASP A 256 -2.41 -2.72 -21.15
N VAL A 257 -2.90 -2.14 -20.04
CA VAL A 257 -2.70 -2.64 -18.68
C VAL A 257 -4.02 -2.61 -17.93
N ALA A 258 -4.34 -3.70 -17.22
CA ALA A 258 -5.41 -3.76 -16.24
C ALA A 258 -4.84 -4.16 -14.88
N CYS A 259 -5.32 -3.53 -13.80
CA CYS A 259 -4.74 -3.66 -12.46
C CYS A 259 -5.80 -4.07 -11.44
N ASP A 260 -5.49 -5.06 -10.56
CA ASP A 260 -6.29 -5.36 -9.38
C ASP A 260 -5.79 -4.61 -8.14
N PHE A 261 -6.70 -3.81 -7.55
CA PHE A 261 -6.56 -3.19 -6.24
C PHE A 261 -7.76 -3.51 -5.33
N VAL A 262 -8.56 -4.50 -5.70
CA VAL A 262 -9.75 -4.96 -4.96
C VAL A 262 -9.39 -6.09 -4.01
N GLY A 263 -8.62 -7.07 -4.48
CA GLY A 263 -8.23 -8.26 -3.73
C GLY A 263 -9.27 -9.38 -3.74
N PHE A 264 -10.21 -9.38 -4.70
CA PHE A 264 -11.14 -10.48 -4.93
C PHE A 264 -10.79 -11.26 -6.19
N PRO A 265 -10.64 -12.59 -6.09
CA PRO A 265 -10.29 -13.42 -7.25
C PRO A 265 -11.20 -13.24 -8.46
N ALA A 266 -12.48 -12.94 -8.25
CA ALA A 266 -13.46 -12.80 -9.33
C ALA A 266 -13.14 -11.65 -10.31
N VAL A 267 -12.43 -10.59 -9.87
CA VAL A 267 -12.11 -9.45 -10.74
C VAL A 267 -10.96 -9.76 -11.71
N ILE A 268 -10.12 -10.74 -11.39
CA ILE A 268 -8.92 -11.07 -12.17
C ILE A 268 -9.27 -11.53 -13.58
N THR A 269 -10.18 -12.49 -13.70
CA THR A 269 -10.59 -13.03 -15.01
C THR A 269 -11.24 -11.94 -15.86
N GLU A 270 -12.09 -11.10 -15.27
CA GLU A 270 -12.70 -9.96 -15.95
C GLU A 270 -11.65 -8.94 -16.43
N GLY A 271 -10.69 -8.60 -15.59
CA GLY A 271 -9.60 -7.69 -15.98
C GLY A 271 -8.75 -8.24 -17.12
N ILE A 272 -8.47 -9.56 -17.14
CA ILE A 272 -7.77 -10.22 -18.25
C ILE A 272 -8.58 -10.14 -19.56
N GLU A 273 -9.92 -10.25 -19.50
CA GLU A 273 -10.78 -10.10 -20.68
C GLU A 273 -10.81 -8.66 -21.21
N MET A 274 -10.69 -7.67 -20.34
CA MET A 274 -10.60 -6.25 -20.74
C MET A 274 -9.31 -5.91 -21.49
N LEU A 275 -8.24 -6.73 -21.35
CA LEU A 275 -6.97 -6.50 -22.01
C LEU A 275 -7.06 -6.71 -23.54
N ARG A 276 -6.30 -5.87 -24.26
CA ARG A 276 -5.97 -6.13 -25.67
C ARG A 276 -5.05 -7.34 -25.81
N SER A 277 -4.85 -7.79 -27.04
CA SER A 277 -3.75 -8.74 -27.33
C SER A 277 -2.41 -8.07 -27.00
N GLY A 278 -1.52 -8.84 -26.33
CA GLY A 278 -0.23 -8.38 -25.82
C GLY A 278 -0.32 -7.52 -24.55
N GLY A 279 -1.53 -7.32 -23.96
CA GLY A 279 -1.72 -6.56 -22.74
C GLY A 279 -1.22 -7.27 -21.47
N THR A 280 -1.04 -6.51 -20.39
CA THR A 280 -0.53 -6.99 -19.09
C THR A 280 -1.58 -6.81 -18.00
N TYR A 281 -1.86 -7.88 -17.25
CA TYR A 281 -2.63 -7.82 -16.01
C TYR A 281 -1.68 -7.68 -14.81
N LEU A 282 -1.82 -6.61 -14.06
CA LEU A 282 -1.05 -6.35 -12.85
C LEU A 282 -1.86 -6.79 -11.62
N GLU A 283 -1.36 -7.79 -10.92
CA GLU A 283 -1.97 -8.35 -9.72
C GLU A 283 -1.26 -7.83 -8.47
N ILE A 284 -1.99 -7.09 -7.63
CA ILE A 284 -1.50 -6.55 -6.35
C ILE A 284 -2.51 -6.83 -5.23
N GLY A 285 -3.80 -6.90 -5.57
CA GLY A 285 -4.88 -6.87 -4.58
C GLY A 285 -5.05 -8.16 -3.80
N THR A 286 -4.91 -9.31 -4.45
CA THR A 286 -5.21 -10.60 -3.83
C THR A 286 -4.01 -11.16 -3.06
N ILE A 287 -3.94 -10.87 -1.76
CA ILE A 287 -2.87 -11.35 -0.86
C ILE A 287 -3.27 -12.57 -0.03
N SER A 288 -4.56 -12.92 0.01
CA SER A 288 -5.10 -14.01 0.82
C SER A 288 -4.75 -15.37 0.22
N ARG A 289 -4.06 -16.21 1.01
CA ARG A 289 -3.71 -17.57 0.58
C ARG A 289 -4.95 -18.45 0.48
N GLY A 290 -4.98 -19.32 -0.54
CA GLY A 290 -6.10 -20.24 -0.78
C GLY A 290 -7.22 -19.65 -1.64
N ALA A 291 -7.20 -18.36 -1.94
CA ALA A 291 -8.04 -17.76 -2.97
C ALA A 291 -7.68 -18.37 -4.35
N LYS A 292 -8.69 -18.75 -5.12
CA LYS A 292 -8.52 -19.43 -6.43
C LYS A 292 -9.32 -18.71 -7.50
N ILE A 293 -8.79 -18.73 -8.71
CA ILE A 293 -9.50 -18.31 -9.93
C ILE A 293 -9.66 -19.51 -10.86
N GLU A 294 -10.74 -19.51 -11.62
CA GLU A 294 -10.86 -20.33 -12.81
C GLU A 294 -10.46 -19.49 -14.01
N LEU A 295 -9.44 -19.91 -14.70
CA LEU A 295 -8.88 -19.20 -15.86
C LEU A 295 -8.75 -20.17 -17.02
N GLU A 296 -9.32 -19.79 -18.17
CA GLU A 296 -9.11 -20.48 -19.43
C GLU A 296 -7.74 -20.11 -20.01
N PRO A 297 -6.74 -21.04 -20.07
CA PRO A 297 -5.38 -20.71 -20.49
C PRO A 297 -5.30 -20.18 -21.93
N SER A 298 -6.25 -20.55 -22.78
CA SER A 298 -6.32 -20.09 -24.17
C SER A 298 -6.46 -18.55 -24.27
N LEU A 299 -7.09 -17.90 -23.30
CA LEU A 299 -7.17 -16.42 -23.23
C LEU A 299 -5.78 -15.76 -23.16
N LEU A 300 -4.83 -16.42 -22.50
CA LEU A 300 -3.44 -15.94 -22.43
C LEU A 300 -2.69 -16.21 -23.72
N VAL A 301 -2.80 -17.46 -24.22
CA VAL A 301 -2.04 -17.92 -25.40
C VAL A 301 -2.47 -17.18 -26.66
N TRP A 302 -3.76 -17.23 -27.02
CA TRP A 302 -4.29 -16.55 -28.20
C TRP A 302 -4.10 -15.04 -28.16
N GLY A 303 -4.23 -14.45 -26.96
CA GLY A 303 -4.05 -13.02 -26.78
C GLY A 303 -2.61 -12.59 -26.52
N SER A 304 -1.64 -13.52 -26.38
CA SER A 304 -0.27 -13.18 -25.92
C SER A 304 -0.23 -12.31 -24.68
N LYS A 305 -1.20 -12.52 -23.78
CA LYS A 305 -1.38 -11.69 -22.56
C LYS A 305 -0.42 -12.12 -21.47
N LYS A 306 -0.12 -11.21 -20.55
CA LYS A 306 0.77 -11.44 -19.41
C LYS A 306 0.02 -11.21 -18.10
N ILE A 307 0.41 -11.94 -17.04
CA ILE A 307 0.01 -11.69 -15.67
C ILE A 307 1.29 -11.44 -14.87
N VAL A 308 1.33 -10.33 -14.15
CA VAL A 308 2.48 -9.90 -13.35
C VAL A 308 2.02 -9.65 -11.93
N GLY A 309 2.53 -10.44 -10.98
CA GLY A 309 2.28 -10.22 -9.55
C GLY A 309 3.33 -9.31 -8.94
N VAL A 310 2.90 -8.35 -8.14
CA VAL A 310 3.80 -7.44 -7.41
C VAL A 310 3.38 -7.34 -5.95
N ILE A 311 4.32 -7.63 -5.06
CA ILE A 311 4.19 -7.34 -3.64
C ILE A 311 5.41 -6.53 -3.19
N GLN A 312 5.15 -5.38 -2.57
CA GLN A 312 6.18 -4.41 -2.19
C GLN A 312 6.89 -3.80 -3.42
N TYR A 313 8.10 -3.29 -3.23
CA TYR A 313 8.81 -2.50 -4.23
C TYR A 313 10.30 -2.46 -3.92
N ASP A 314 11.09 -2.00 -4.86
CA ASP A 314 12.50 -1.67 -4.62
C ASP A 314 12.60 -0.29 -3.93
N PRO A 315 13.41 -0.14 -2.88
CA PRO A 315 13.42 1.09 -2.05
C PRO A 315 13.67 2.40 -2.81
N TRP A 316 14.29 2.35 -4.01
CA TRP A 316 14.52 3.54 -4.85
C TRP A 316 13.23 4.25 -5.28
N ILE A 317 12.07 3.60 -5.16
CA ILE A 317 10.78 4.20 -5.53
C ILE A 317 10.27 5.22 -4.51
N ILE A 318 10.65 5.09 -3.21
CA ILE A 318 10.18 6.01 -2.16
C ILE A 318 10.54 7.47 -2.46
N PRO A 319 11.80 7.85 -2.74
CA PRO A 319 12.12 9.23 -3.07
C PRO A 319 11.38 9.73 -4.31
N ARG A 320 11.16 8.89 -5.32
CA ARG A 320 10.33 9.26 -6.48
C ARG A 320 8.86 9.47 -6.11
N ALA A 321 8.33 8.70 -5.17
CA ALA A 321 6.98 8.88 -4.66
C ALA A 321 6.83 10.20 -3.87
N LEU A 322 7.83 10.56 -3.07
CA LEU A 322 7.86 11.86 -2.41
C LEU A 322 7.92 13.02 -3.42
N ASP A 323 8.80 12.94 -4.41
CA ASP A 323 8.91 13.94 -5.48
C ASP A 323 7.60 14.04 -6.30
N PHE A 324 6.95 12.91 -6.56
CA PHE A 324 5.65 12.87 -7.22
C PHE A 324 4.58 13.61 -6.42
N LEU A 325 4.48 13.39 -5.12
CA LEU A 325 3.55 14.12 -4.24
C LEU A 325 3.82 15.62 -4.26
N VAL A 326 5.08 16.04 -4.16
CA VAL A 326 5.47 17.47 -4.23
C VAL A 326 5.02 18.12 -5.53
N ARG A 327 5.31 17.47 -6.68
CA ARG A 327 4.95 18.00 -8.00
C ARG A 327 3.45 18.07 -8.25
N THR A 328 2.70 17.20 -7.60
CA THR A 328 1.28 16.99 -7.89
C THR A 328 0.34 17.46 -6.78
N LYS A 329 0.88 18.06 -5.71
CA LYS A 329 0.09 18.49 -4.53
C LYS A 329 -1.04 19.46 -4.85
N ALA A 330 -0.89 20.29 -5.90
CA ALA A 330 -1.93 21.21 -6.35
C ALA A 330 -2.81 20.63 -7.47
N ARG A 331 -2.46 19.46 -8.02
CA ARG A 331 -3.17 18.87 -9.15
C ARG A 331 -4.27 17.91 -8.69
N TRP A 332 -4.01 17.14 -7.63
CA TRP A 332 -4.94 16.13 -7.13
C TRP A 332 -5.24 16.33 -5.65
N PRO A 333 -6.43 15.95 -5.18
CA PRO A 333 -6.87 16.15 -3.82
C PRO A 333 -6.33 15.06 -2.87
N TRP A 334 -5.00 15.04 -2.64
CA TRP A 334 -4.31 14.03 -1.84
C TRP A 334 -4.85 13.91 -0.41
N ASP A 335 -5.27 15.04 0.18
CA ASP A 335 -5.88 15.13 1.50
C ASP A 335 -7.20 14.35 1.62
N ARG A 336 -7.91 14.15 0.50
CA ARG A 336 -9.18 13.42 0.47
C ARG A 336 -9.02 11.90 0.49
N ILE A 337 -7.81 11.36 0.32
CA ILE A 337 -7.55 9.92 0.46
C ILE A 337 -7.75 9.51 1.92
N ILE A 338 -7.27 10.33 2.87
CA ILE A 338 -7.45 10.09 4.29
C ILE A 338 -8.76 10.70 4.74
N SER A 339 -9.82 9.92 4.69
CA SER A 339 -11.17 10.41 4.99
C SER A 339 -11.45 10.57 6.49
N HIS A 340 -10.74 9.82 7.35
CA HIS A 340 -10.98 9.81 8.80
C HIS A 340 -9.66 9.70 9.56
N LYS A 341 -9.59 10.38 10.71
CA LYS A 341 -8.45 10.35 11.63
C LYS A 341 -8.93 9.93 13.02
N TYR A 342 -8.19 9.04 13.65
CA TYR A 342 -8.48 8.54 14.99
C TYR A 342 -7.22 8.62 15.85
N PRO A 343 -7.33 8.96 17.15
CA PRO A 343 -6.22 8.76 18.07
C PRO A 343 -5.94 7.24 18.21
N LEU A 344 -4.72 6.88 18.60
CA LEU A 344 -4.29 5.47 18.71
C LEU A 344 -5.22 4.64 19.61
N GLU A 345 -5.73 5.22 20.70
CA GLU A 345 -6.64 4.57 21.65
C GLU A 345 -7.96 4.13 21.01
N LYS A 346 -8.35 4.77 19.90
CA LYS A 346 -9.56 4.45 19.14
C LYS A 346 -9.33 3.48 17.98
N ILE A 347 -8.22 2.73 18.00
CA ILE A 347 -7.88 1.79 16.93
C ILE A 347 -8.99 0.78 16.65
N ASN A 348 -9.68 0.28 17.67
CA ASN A 348 -10.78 -0.67 17.51
C ASN A 348 -11.97 -0.05 16.75
N GLU A 349 -12.30 1.22 17.03
CA GLU A 349 -13.31 1.97 16.29
C GLU A 349 -12.88 2.19 14.84
N ALA A 350 -11.59 2.56 14.63
CA ALA A 350 -11.02 2.81 13.32
C ALA A 350 -11.05 1.56 12.42
N PHE A 351 -10.70 0.40 12.95
CA PHE A 351 -10.77 -0.88 12.23
C PHE A 351 -12.20 -1.29 11.91
N ALA A 352 -13.12 -1.21 12.89
CA ALA A 352 -14.53 -1.51 12.67
C ALA A 352 -15.18 -0.60 11.63
N ALA A 353 -14.81 0.68 11.61
CA ALA A 353 -15.29 1.64 10.62
C ALA A 353 -14.66 1.42 9.22
N SER A 354 -13.41 0.99 9.15
CA SER A 354 -12.68 0.71 7.90
C SER A 354 -13.10 -0.60 7.23
N GLU A 355 -13.80 -1.48 7.94
CA GLU A 355 -14.28 -2.75 7.40
C GLU A 355 -15.29 -2.51 6.27
N TRP A 356 -14.97 -2.98 5.06
CA TRP A 356 -15.78 -2.77 3.86
C TRP A 356 -16.41 -4.05 3.30
N HIS A 357 -15.90 -5.24 3.66
CA HIS A 357 -16.41 -6.52 3.16
C HIS A 357 -17.89 -6.79 3.49
N LYS A 358 -18.33 -6.29 4.64
CA LYS A 358 -19.69 -6.51 5.15
C LYS A 358 -20.59 -5.30 5.00
N LYS A 359 -20.12 -4.21 4.36
CA LYS A 359 -20.87 -2.98 4.20
C LYS A 359 -21.06 -2.67 2.72
N GLU A 360 -22.28 -2.48 2.28
CA GLU A 360 -22.58 -2.06 0.91
C GLU A 360 -22.11 -0.63 0.61
N THR A 361 -21.98 0.17 1.67
CA THR A 361 -21.48 1.55 1.60
C THR A 361 -20.52 1.79 2.76
N THR A 362 -19.33 2.30 2.47
CA THR A 362 -18.42 2.83 3.48
C THR A 362 -18.09 4.27 3.13
N SER A 363 -18.14 5.15 4.12
CA SER A 363 -17.66 6.54 3.98
C SER A 363 -16.15 6.61 4.07
N ILE A 364 -15.48 5.52 4.47
CA ILE A 364 -14.04 5.51 4.66
C ILE A 364 -13.35 5.07 3.36
N THR A 365 -12.54 5.96 2.82
CA THR A 365 -11.58 5.65 1.76
C THR A 365 -10.33 5.06 2.39
N ARG A 366 -9.79 5.76 3.40
CA ARG A 366 -8.68 5.30 4.24
C ARG A 366 -8.75 6.01 5.60
N ALA A 367 -8.48 5.27 6.68
CA ALA A 367 -8.38 5.82 8.03
C ALA A 367 -6.91 5.96 8.44
N ALA A 368 -6.58 7.03 9.14
CA ALA A 368 -5.29 7.25 9.78
C ALA A 368 -5.41 7.19 11.31
N LEU A 369 -4.44 6.56 11.94
CA LEU A 369 -4.19 6.62 13.38
C LEU A 369 -3.13 7.69 13.64
N ILE A 370 -3.39 8.54 14.62
CA ILE A 370 -2.49 9.59 15.10
C ILE A 370 -2.08 9.20 16.51
N PRO A 371 -0.90 8.64 16.72
CA PRO A 371 -0.41 8.22 18.02
C PRO A 371 -0.14 9.35 18.99
#